data_7f6895bc625f493c1bdf222d08769c79
#
_entry.id   7f6895bc625f493c1bdf222d08769c79
#
_cell.length_a   1.000
_cell.length_b   1.000
_cell.length_c   1.000
_cell.angle_alpha   90.00
_cell.angle_beta   90.00
_cell.angle_gamma   90.00
#
_symmetry.space_group_name_H-M   'P 1'
#
loop_
_entity.id
_entity.type
_entity.pdbx_description
1 polymer ?
#
loop_
_entity_poly.entity_id
_entity_poly.type
_entity_poly.pdbx_seq_one_letter_code
_entity_poly.pdbx_strand_id
1 'polypeptide(L)'
;MRTKAEELLEDEEQAEERLISDWLGINLDFLKTSEGFENKGYVPQDENGNVLDKSGVTVGMGVDLGQRTEAELLDDGVPKDIVDILKPYTTLKGNAAKEKLRTSPLTLTEEQANKLSSVYVQKMTTDVESQFNADATNISFNDLPPNTRTAITDLAYQYGVNLKSATPKAWGYITKQEWSALVKELRAFGDDYPTRRGREADLIQKDIDNDTYSSWDPYLDAVYLLSGRTPPWW
;
A
#
# COMPACT_ATOMS: atom_id res chain seq x y z
N MET A 1 26.02 -19.34 4.81
CA MET A 1 25.70 -19.90 3.46
C MET A 1 24.21 -20.22 3.52
N ARG A 2 23.42 -19.58 2.70
CA ARG A 2 22.00 -19.94 2.55
C ARG A 2 21.90 -21.33 1.90
N THR A 3 20.86 -22.05 2.23
CA THR A 3 20.60 -23.34 1.59
C THR A 3 19.87 -23.10 0.27
N LYS A 4 19.99 -24.05 -0.68
CA LYS A 4 19.27 -23.97 -1.96
C LYS A 4 17.73 -23.95 -1.77
N ALA A 5 17.24 -24.47 -0.65
CA ALA A 5 15.81 -24.43 -0.32
C ALA A 5 15.40 -23.02 0.12
N GLU A 6 16.24 -22.31 0.88
CA GLU A 6 16.00 -20.91 1.28
C GLU A 6 16.02 -19.98 0.05
N GLU A 7 16.94 -20.19 -0.90
CA GLU A 7 16.98 -19.41 -2.15
C GLU A 7 15.74 -19.66 -3.03
N LEU A 8 15.25 -20.89 -3.13
CA LEU A 8 14.04 -21.22 -3.89
C LEU A 8 12.76 -20.61 -3.25
N LEU A 9 12.68 -20.60 -1.93
CA LEU A 9 11.55 -19.99 -1.22
C LEU A 9 11.55 -18.46 -1.40
N GLU A 10 12.71 -17.80 -1.35
CA GLU A 10 12.85 -16.37 -1.62
C GLU A 10 12.46 -16.03 -3.09
N ASP A 11 12.81 -16.89 -4.06
CA ASP A 11 12.44 -16.71 -5.46
C ASP A 11 10.91 -16.85 -5.67
N GLU A 12 10.26 -17.80 -4.98
CA GLU A 12 8.80 -17.99 -5.03
C GLU A 12 8.05 -16.82 -4.38
N GLU A 13 8.54 -16.33 -3.23
CA GLU A 13 7.95 -15.19 -2.52
C GLU A 13 8.04 -13.90 -3.37
N GLN A 14 9.20 -13.61 -3.95
CA GLN A 14 9.37 -12.47 -4.84
C GLN A 14 8.51 -12.59 -6.11
N ALA A 15 8.28 -13.81 -6.60
CA ALA A 15 7.39 -14.04 -7.73
C ALA A 15 5.92 -13.76 -7.36
N GLU A 16 5.46 -14.17 -6.17
CA GLU A 16 4.10 -13.89 -5.70
C GLU A 16 3.88 -12.39 -5.48
N GLU A 17 4.83 -11.67 -4.87
CA GLU A 17 4.77 -10.22 -4.72
C GLU A 17 4.70 -9.49 -6.06
N ARG A 18 5.50 -9.92 -7.04
CA ARG A 18 5.44 -9.38 -8.40
C ARG A 18 4.07 -9.61 -9.02
N LEU A 19 3.52 -10.82 -8.92
CA LEU A 19 2.19 -11.14 -9.46
C LEU A 19 1.10 -10.26 -8.84
N ILE A 20 1.14 -10.00 -7.53
CA ILE A 20 0.19 -9.11 -6.85
C ILE A 20 0.41 -7.66 -7.30
N SER A 21 1.65 -7.20 -7.34
CA SER A 21 2.02 -5.87 -7.83
C SER A 21 1.55 -5.67 -9.27
N ASP A 22 1.83 -6.64 -10.12
CA ASP A 22 1.46 -6.64 -11.53
C ASP A 22 -0.06 -6.65 -11.70
N TRP A 23 -0.78 -7.48 -10.95
CA TRP A 23 -2.24 -7.55 -11.01
C TRP A 23 -2.91 -6.26 -10.53
N LEU A 24 -2.41 -5.63 -9.47
CA LEU A 24 -2.90 -4.35 -8.97
C LEU A 24 -2.41 -3.17 -9.82
N GLY A 25 -1.29 -3.36 -10.55
CA GLY A 25 -0.56 -2.27 -11.18
C GLY A 25 -0.08 -1.22 -10.17
N ILE A 26 0.32 -1.68 -8.98
CA ILE A 26 0.81 -0.86 -7.86
C ILE A 26 2.21 -1.35 -7.48
N ASN A 27 3.17 -0.44 -7.38
CA ASN A 27 4.51 -0.76 -6.91
C ASN A 27 4.51 -0.94 -5.38
N LEU A 28 4.47 -2.20 -4.92
CA LEU A 28 4.44 -2.54 -3.49
C LEU A 28 5.72 -2.12 -2.76
N ASP A 29 6.88 -2.19 -3.41
CA ASP A 29 8.16 -1.78 -2.81
C ASP A 29 8.19 -0.26 -2.55
N PHE A 30 7.58 0.52 -3.43
CA PHE A 30 7.40 1.95 -3.21
C PHE A 30 6.56 2.21 -1.95
N LEU A 31 5.42 1.51 -1.80
CA LEU A 31 4.57 1.65 -0.63
C LEU A 31 5.27 1.20 0.65
N LYS A 32 5.97 0.04 0.64
CA LYS A 32 6.77 -0.44 1.78
C LYS A 32 7.80 0.59 2.24
N THR A 33 8.45 1.26 1.30
CA THR A 33 9.44 2.31 1.62
C THR A 33 8.80 3.55 2.23
N SER A 34 7.54 3.84 1.90
CA SER A 34 6.78 5.00 2.40
C SER A 34 6.16 4.76 3.77
N GLU A 35 5.58 3.58 3.97
CA GLU A 35 4.84 3.23 5.20
C GLU A 35 5.70 2.53 6.26
N GLY A 36 6.88 2.05 5.88
CA GLY A 36 7.63 1.08 6.66
C GLY A 36 7.03 -0.33 6.52
N PHE A 37 7.87 -1.32 6.78
CA PHE A 37 7.46 -2.72 6.77
C PHE A 37 8.08 -3.44 7.95
N GLU A 38 7.24 -3.96 8.84
CA GLU A 38 7.68 -4.62 10.06
C GLU A 38 7.03 -6.00 10.19
N ASN A 39 7.83 -7.06 10.19
CA ASN A 39 7.34 -8.40 10.44
C ASN A 39 7.21 -8.73 11.94
N LYS A 40 7.68 -7.83 12.80
CA LYS A 40 7.50 -7.92 14.26
C LYS A 40 6.42 -6.94 14.69
N GLY A 41 5.49 -7.42 15.52
CA GLY A 41 4.48 -6.56 16.09
C GLY A 41 5.07 -5.46 16.97
N TYR A 42 4.55 -4.26 16.85
CA TYR A 42 4.88 -3.13 17.72
C TYR A 42 3.60 -2.39 18.10
N VAL A 43 3.68 -1.52 19.11
CA VAL A 43 2.59 -0.60 19.45
C VAL A 43 3.10 0.82 19.24
N PRO A 44 2.44 1.64 18.40
CA PRO A 44 2.85 3.02 18.14
C PRO A 44 2.96 3.83 19.43
N GLN A 45 4.02 4.66 19.54
CA GLN A 45 4.32 5.50 20.68
C GLN A 45 4.55 6.94 20.22
N ASP A 46 4.29 7.90 21.12
CA ASP A 46 4.67 9.29 20.89
C ASP A 46 6.20 9.50 21.06
N GLU A 47 6.67 10.71 20.83
CA GLU A 47 8.08 11.09 20.98
C GLU A 47 8.63 10.89 22.41
N ASN A 48 7.76 10.81 23.40
CA ASN A 48 8.12 10.58 24.81
C ASN A 48 8.05 9.09 25.19
N GLY A 49 7.72 8.19 24.23
CA GLY A 49 7.59 6.75 24.46
C GLY A 49 6.28 6.33 25.12
N ASN A 50 5.30 7.22 25.18
CA ASN A 50 3.95 6.88 25.67
C ASN A 50 3.17 6.19 24.54
N VAL A 51 2.46 5.12 24.89
CA VAL A 51 1.60 4.41 23.97
C VAL A 51 0.44 5.30 23.55
N LEU A 52 0.14 5.34 22.25
CA LEU A 52 -1.05 6.01 21.76
C LEU A 52 -2.29 5.20 22.12
N ASP A 53 -3.15 5.74 22.97
CA ASP A 53 -4.29 5.04 23.58
C ASP A 53 -5.25 4.37 22.58
N LYS A 54 -5.33 4.89 21.36
CA LYS A 54 -6.20 4.34 20.29
C LYS A 54 -5.52 3.31 19.42
N SER A 55 -4.20 3.16 19.50
CA SER A 55 -3.42 2.24 18.68
C SER A 55 -3.32 0.87 19.32
N GLY A 56 -3.41 -0.15 18.51
CA GLY A 56 -3.20 -1.55 18.90
C GLY A 56 -1.82 -2.07 18.53
N VAL A 57 -1.67 -3.39 18.57
CA VAL A 57 -0.50 -4.06 17.99
C VAL A 57 -0.56 -3.87 16.48
N THR A 58 0.51 -3.33 15.90
CA THR A 58 0.65 -3.04 14.48
C THR A 58 1.73 -3.93 13.88
N VAL A 59 1.53 -4.43 12.67
CA VAL A 59 2.47 -5.31 11.94
C VAL A 59 2.30 -5.16 10.43
N GLY A 60 3.26 -5.63 9.63
CA GLY A 60 3.26 -5.47 8.18
C GLY A 60 3.44 -4.00 7.77
N MET A 61 2.70 -3.55 6.79
CA MET A 61 2.65 -2.14 6.37
C MET A 61 1.59 -1.36 7.18
N GLY A 62 1.80 -1.24 8.49
CA GLY A 62 0.94 -0.43 9.34
C GLY A 62 -0.43 -1.04 9.69
N VAL A 63 -0.61 -2.35 9.60
CA VAL A 63 -1.88 -3.02 9.93
C VAL A 63 -2.09 -3.01 11.43
N ASP A 64 -2.98 -2.12 11.91
CA ASP A 64 -3.36 -1.99 13.33
C ASP A 64 -4.43 -3.03 13.71
N LEU A 65 -4.03 -4.06 14.45
CA LEU A 65 -4.89 -5.16 14.92
C LEU A 65 -5.88 -4.70 16.01
N GLY A 66 -5.59 -3.61 16.69
CA GLY A 66 -6.49 -3.04 17.69
C GLY A 66 -7.79 -2.46 17.12
N GLN A 67 -7.79 -2.16 15.83
CA GLN A 67 -8.96 -1.66 15.10
C GLN A 67 -9.77 -2.80 14.41
N ARG A 68 -9.37 -4.06 14.61
CA ARG A 68 -9.91 -5.21 13.86
C ARG A 68 -10.32 -6.33 14.78
N THR A 69 -11.34 -7.06 14.37
CA THR A 69 -11.75 -8.33 14.96
C THR A 69 -11.22 -9.51 14.13
N GLU A 70 -11.24 -10.71 14.69
CA GLU A 70 -10.95 -11.95 13.94
C GLU A 70 -11.85 -12.10 12.71
N ALA A 71 -13.14 -11.80 12.85
CA ALA A 71 -14.12 -11.90 11.77
C ALA A 71 -13.80 -10.94 10.63
N GLU A 72 -13.45 -9.66 10.95
CA GLU A 72 -13.07 -8.67 9.94
C GLU A 72 -11.79 -9.05 9.20
N LEU A 73 -10.80 -9.65 9.88
CA LEU A 73 -9.60 -10.14 9.21
C LEU A 73 -9.92 -11.24 8.18
N LEU A 74 -10.81 -12.17 8.53
CA LEU A 74 -11.27 -13.23 7.63
C LEU A 74 -12.11 -12.68 6.47
N ASP A 75 -13.02 -11.75 6.75
CA ASP A 75 -13.87 -11.12 5.75
C ASP A 75 -13.07 -10.24 4.77
N ASP A 76 -11.99 -9.62 5.25
CA ASP A 76 -11.04 -8.87 4.42
C ASP A 76 -10.18 -9.80 3.52
N GLY A 77 -10.21 -11.12 3.74
CA GLY A 77 -9.49 -12.10 2.94
C GLY A 77 -8.11 -12.48 3.47
N VAL A 78 -7.78 -12.12 4.73
CA VAL A 78 -6.53 -12.57 5.36
C VAL A 78 -6.56 -14.09 5.52
N PRO A 79 -5.50 -14.83 5.08
CA PRO A 79 -5.45 -16.29 5.23
C PRO A 79 -5.63 -16.72 6.68
N LYS A 80 -6.38 -17.82 6.86
CA LYS A 80 -6.77 -18.28 8.19
C LYS A 80 -5.59 -18.61 9.11
N ASP A 81 -4.52 -19.16 8.58
CA ASP A 81 -3.29 -19.47 9.33
C ASP A 81 -2.63 -18.18 9.86
N ILE A 82 -2.66 -17.10 9.10
CA ILE A 82 -2.20 -15.77 9.55
C ILE A 82 -3.17 -15.21 10.58
N VAL A 83 -4.50 -15.31 10.36
CA VAL A 83 -5.50 -14.86 11.33
C VAL A 83 -5.35 -15.57 12.68
N ASP A 84 -5.07 -16.87 12.69
CA ASP A 84 -4.87 -17.63 13.93
C ASP A 84 -3.66 -17.12 14.74
N ILE A 85 -2.62 -16.61 14.08
CA ILE A 85 -1.47 -15.93 14.72
C ILE A 85 -1.86 -14.54 15.25
N LEU A 86 -2.65 -13.78 14.48
CA LEU A 86 -3.00 -12.39 14.79
C LEU A 86 -4.12 -12.25 15.84
N LYS A 87 -5.04 -13.22 15.90
CA LYS A 87 -6.22 -13.23 16.75
C LYS A 87 -5.95 -12.81 18.22
N PRO A 88 -4.86 -13.27 18.91
CA PRO A 88 -4.62 -12.88 20.30
C PRO A 88 -4.36 -11.39 20.52
N TYR A 89 -4.17 -10.60 19.45
CA TYR A 89 -3.82 -9.18 19.48
C TYR A 89 -4.95 -8.28 18.97
N THR A 90 -5.99 -8.88 18.37
CA THR A 90 -7.15 -8.12 17.85
C THR A 90 -7.89 -7.40 18.97
N THR A 91 -8.45 -6.22 18.66
CA THR A 91 -9.24 -5.36 19.56
C THR A 91 -8.49 -4.79 20.79
N LEU A 92 -7.26 -5.21 21.04
CA LEU A 92 -6.44 -4.69 22.13
C LEU A 92 -5.84 -3.34 21.73
N LYS A 93 -5.93 -2.33 22.62
CA LYS A 93 -5.44 -0.97 22.37
C LYS A 93 -4.61 -0.46 23.55
N GLY A 94 -3.78 0.54 23.29
CA GLY A 94 -3.03 1.24 24.32
C GLY A 94 -2.18 0.30 25.17
N ASN A 95 -2.26 0.48 26.49
CA ASN A 95 -1.47 -0.31 27.44
C ASN A 95 -1.81 -1.82 27.43
N ALA A 96 -3.05 -2.19 27.09
CA ALA A 96 -3.43 -3.61 26.97
C ALA A 96 -2.70 -4.27 25.78
N ALA A 97 -2.60 -3.57 24.64
CA ALA A 97 -1.82 -4.04 23.50
C ALA A 97 -0.32 -4.16 23.82
N LYS A 98 0.26 -3.15 24.49
CA LYS A 98 1.66 -3.14 24.94
C LYS A 98 1.96 -4.30 25.88
N GLU A 99 1.11 -4.54 26.87
CA GLU A 99 1.29 -5.64 27.83
C GLU A 99 1.15 -7.00 27.17
N LYS A 100 0.17 -7.15 26.27
CA LYS A 100 0.02 -8.39 25.49
C LYS A 100 1.27 -8.69 24.67
N LEU A 101 1.80 -7.69 23.96
CA LEU A 101 2.99 -7.85 23.14
C LEU A 101 4.25 -8.15 23.99
N ARG A 102 4.35 -7.55 25.19
CA ARG A 102 5.44 -7.80 26.14
C ARG A 102 5.45 -9.25 26.63
N THR A 103 4.27 -9.81 26.92
CA THR A 103 4.14 -11.18 27.47
C THR A 103 4.09 -12.25 26.39
N SER A 104 3.69 -11.87 25.17
CA SER A 104 3.59 -12.74 24.01
C SER A 104 4.01 -11.95 22.78
N PRO A 105 5.30 -11.92 22.41
CA PRO A 105 5.76 -11.20 21.22
C PRO A 105 5.12 -11.73 19.94
N LEU A 106 4.66 -10.82 19.07
CA LEU A 106 4.16 -11.17 17.73
C LEU A 106 5.34 -11.14 16.74
N THR A 107 5.53 -12.21 16.01
CA THR A 107 6.44 -12.25 14.86
C THR A 107 5.77 -13.06 13.75
N LEU A 108 5.66 -12.46 12.58
CA LEU A 108 5.29 -13.12 11.33
C LEU A 108 6.56 -13.51 10.57
N THR A 109 6.47 -14.48 9.67
CA THR A 109 7.46 -14.60 8.61
C THR A 109 7.35 -13.40 7.68
N GLU A 110 8.37 -13.14 6.88
CA GLU A 110 8.32 -12.08 5.88
C GLU A 110 7.17 -12.30 4.89
N GLU A 111 7.02 -13.53 4.39
CA GLU A 111 5.91 -13.97 3.55
C GLU A 111 4.54 -13.68 4.18
N GLN A 112 4.34 -14.06 5.45
CA GLN A 112 3.08 -13.78 6.15
C GLN A 112 2.79 -12.29 6.29
N ALA A 113 3.82 -11.49 6.60
CA ALA A 113 3.68 -10.04 6.72
C ALA A 113 3.40 -9.38 5.36
N ASN A 114 4.02 -9.86 4.29
CA ASN A 114 3.76 -9.43 2.91
C ASN A 114 2.32 -9.77 2.50
N LYS A 115 1.89 -11.00 2.73
CA LYS A 115 0.52 -11.45 2.41
C LYS A 115 -0.54 -10.65 3.16
N LEU A 116 -0.34 -10.40 4.44
CA LEU A 116 -1.20 -9.53 5.24
C LEU A 116 -1.25 -8.11 4.64
N SER A 117 -0.10 -7.53 4.33
CA SER A 117 0.00 -6.19 3.76
C SER A 117 -0.68 -6.09 2.41
N SER A 118 -0.49 -7.07 1.53
CA SER A 118 -1.11 -7.12 0.20
C SER A 118 -2.64 -7.10 0.25
N VAL A 119 -3.26 -7.79 1.22
CA VAL A 119 -4.72 -7.75 1.41
C VAL A 119 -5.19 -6.30 1.65
N TYR A 120 -4.49 -5.55 2.49
CA TYR A 120 -4.89 -4.16 2.80
C TYR A 120 -4.52 -3.18 1.70
N VAL A 121 -3.42 -3.38 0.98
CA VAL A 121 -3.11 -2.60 -0.24
C VAL A 121 -4.22 -2.80 -1.28
N GLN A 122 -4.60 -4.06 -1.54
CA GLN A 122 -5.67 -4.38 -2.48
C GLN A 122 -6.99 -3.71 -2.09
N LYS A 123 -7.41 -3.83 -0.82
CA LYS A 123 -8.63 -3.20 -0.32
C LYS A 123 -8.60 -1.68 -0.52
N MET A 124 -7.51 -1.04 -0.12
CA MET A 124 -7.35 0.41 -0.28
C MET A 124 -7.37 0.83 -1.75
N THR A 125 -6.66 0.10 -2.61
CA THR A 125 -6.63 0.37 -4.05
C THR A 125 -8.04 0.26 -4.66
N THR A 126 -8.81 -0.77 -4.28
CA THR A 126 -10.20 -0.95 -4.73
C THR A 126 -11.10 0.19 -4.27
N ASP A 127 -10.94 0.65 -3.03
CA ASP A 127 -11.72 1.77 -2.50
C ASP A 127 -11.38 3.09 -3.22
N VAL A 128 -10.10 3.34 -3.50
CA VAL A 128 -9.64 4.50 -4.28
C VAL A 128 -10.12 4.43 -5.73
N GLU A 129 -10.02 3.26 -6.36
CA GLU A 129 -10.54 3.00 -7.71
C GLU A 129 -12.03 3.32 -7.79
N SER A 130 -12.82 2.84 -6.83
CA SER A 130 -14.26 3.10 -6.78
C SER A 130 -14.58 4.59 -6.73
N GLN A 131 -13.84 5.36 -5.91
CA GLN A 131 -14.04 6.81 -5.82
C GLN A 131 -13.55 7.54 -7.08
N PHE A 132 -12.41 7.13 -7.65
CA PHE A 132 -11.90 7.72 -8.89
C PHE A 132 -12.89 7.51 -10.02
N ASN A 133 -13.38 6.27 -10.21
CA ASN A 133 -14.33 5.93 -11.27
C ASN A 133 -15.68 6.62 -11.11
N ALA A 134 -16.06 7.02 -9.88
CA ALA A 134 -17.27 7.81 -9.64
C ALA A 134 -17.11 9.31 -9.96
N ASP A 135 -15.90 9.86 -9.80
CA ASP A 135 -15.64 11.30 -9.94
C ASP A 135 -14.96 11.69 -11.27
N ALA A 136 -14.15 10.79 -11.85
CA ALA A 136 -13.49 11.02 -13.14
C ALA A 136 -14.43 10.80 -14.33
N THR A 137 -14.13 11.46 -15.46
CA THR A 137 -14.90 11.31 -16.70
C THR A 137 -14.01 10.73 -17.80
N ASN A 138 -14.58 9.79 -18.57
CA ASN A 138 -13.97 9.18 -19.76
C ASN A 138 -12.67 8.37 -19.52
N ILE A 139 -12.39 8.00 -18.28
CA ILE A 139 -11.23 7.17 -17.91
C ILE A 139 -11.56 6.38 -16.65
N SER A 140 -11.09 5.16 -16.53
CA SER A 140 -11.11 4.38 -15.29
C SER A 140 -9.76 4.42 -14.57
N PHE A 141 -9.73 4.08 -13.29
CA PHE A 141 -8.50 4.02 -12.51
C PHE A 141 -7.50 3.03 -13.13
N ASN A 142 -8.00 1.93 -13.66
CA ASN A 142 -7.17 0.88 -14.28
C ASN A 142 -6.60 1.29 -15.64
N ASP A 143 -7.11 2.37 -16.25
CA ASP A 143 -6.54 2.96 -17.45
C ASP A 143 -5.37 3.92 -17.14
N LEU A 144 -5.10 4.20 -15.86
CA LEU A 144 -3.95 5.01 -15.45
C LEU A 144 -2.66 4.20 -15.46
N PRO A 145 -1.52 4.81 -15.81
CA PRO A 145 -0.22 4.15 -15.72
C PRO A 145 0.12 3.68 -14.29
N PRO A 146 0.88 2.58 -14.12
CA PRO A 146 1.20 2.01 -12.81
C PRO A 146 1.86 2.97 -11.82
N ASN A 147 2.78 3.84 -12.28
CA ASN A 147 3.40 4.83 -11.40
C ASN A 147 2.38 5.83 -10.86
N THR A 148 1.46 6.30 -11.72
CA THR A 148 0.39 7.21 -11.32
C THR A 148 -0.58 6.55 -10.34
N ARG A 149 -1.00 5.29 -10.59
CA ARG A 149 -1.81 4.51 -9.65
C ARG A 149 -1.12 4.34 -8.30
N THR A 150 0.18 4.03 -8.32
CA THR A 150 1.00 3.89 -7.12
C THR A 150 1.02 5.19 -6.31
N ALA A 151 1.28 6.34 -6.96
CA ALA A 151 1.30 7.63 -6.28
C ALA A 151 -0.05 8.00 -5.64
N ILE A 152 -1.16 7.73 -6.34
CA ILE A 152 -2.51 7.98 -5.81
C ILE A 152 -2.82 7.06 -4.63
N THR A 153 -2.43 5.78 -4.71
CA THR A 153 -2.61 4.81 -3.62
C THR A 153 -1.75 5.18 -2.41
N ASP A 154 -0.50 5.63 -2.61
CA ASP A 154 0.38 6.09 -1.54
C ASP A 154 -0.19 7.32 -0.81
N LEU A 155 -0.78 8.26 -1.57
CA LEU A 155 -1.48 9.41 -1.01
C LEU A 155 -2.68 8.98 -0.14
N ALA A 156 -3.42 7.95 -0.59
CA ALA A 156 -4.55 7.41 0.16
C ALA A 156 -4.11 6.66 1.44
N TYR A 157 -2.96 6.04 1.44
CA TYR A 157 -2.37 5.47 2.66
C TYR A 157 -2.20 6.52 3.75
N GLN A 158 -1.70 7.72 3.39
CA GLN A 158 -1.46 8.80 4.34
C GLN A 158 -2.73 9.50 4.80
N TYR A 159 -3.67 9.76 3.87
CA TYR A 159 -4.83 10.63 4.13
C TYR A 159 -6.15 9.87 4.21
N GLY A 160 -6.13 8.55 4.04
CA GLY A 160 -7.32 7.73 3.91
C GLY A 160 -7.91 7.77 2.49
N VAL A 161 -8.76 6.79 2.20
CA VAL A 161 -9.32 6.58 0.86
C VAL A 161 -10.19 7.75 0.37
N ASN A 162 -10.79 8.54 1.27
CA ASN A 162 -11.58 9.71 0.89
C ASN A 162 -10.70 10.93 0.56
N LEU A 163 -9.89 10.81 -0.50
CA LEU A 163 -9.00 11.88 -0.97
C LEU A 163 -9.76 13.15 -1.39
N LYS A 164 -11.01 13.02 -1.86
CA LYS A 164 -11.87 14.15 -2.18
C LYS A 164 -12.07 15.10 -1.01
N SER A 165 -12.20 14.56 0.18
CA SER A 165 -12.36 15.35 1.42
C SER A 165 -11.02 15.73 2.04
N ALA A 166 -10.07 14.81 2.07
CA ALA A 166 -8.80 14.98 2.76
C ALA A 166 -7.81 15.87 1.99
N THR A 167 -7.77 15.72 0.65
CA THR A 167 -6.85 16.42 -0.23
C THR A 167 -7.57 16.99 -1.46
N PRO A 168 -8.57 17.88 -1.29
CA PRO A 168 -9.51 18.25 -2.35
C PRO A 168 -8.84 18.86 -3.58
N LYS A 169 -7.74 19.58 -3.41
CA LYS A 169 -7.01 20.19 -4.51
C LYS A 169 -6.28 19.14 -5.35
N ALA A 170 -5.54 18.23 -4.68
CA ALA A 170 -4.88 17.12 -5.36
C ALA A 170 -5.91 16.22 -6.05
N TRP A 171 -7.01 15.87 -5.36
CA TRP A 171 -8.08 15.08 -5.94
C TRP A 171 -8.71 15.72 -7.18
N GLY A 172 -8.87 17.05 -7.16
CA GLY A 172 -9.36 17.80 -8.32
C GLY A 172 -8.43 17.69 -9.54
N TYR A 173 -7.11 17.66 -9.34
CA TYR A 173 -6.15 17.44 -10.43
C TYR A 173 -6.14 15.99 -10.89
N ILE A 174 -6.23 15.02 -9.96
CA ILE A 174 -6.26 13.59 -10.24
C ILE A 174 -7.46 13.25 -11.15
N THR A 175 -8.66 13.64 -10.75
CA THR A 175 -9.89 13.29 -11.49
C THR A 175 -10.05 14.01 -12.82
N LYS A 176 -9.37 15.13 -13.02
CA LYS A 176 -9.28 15.87 -14.28
C LYS A 176 -8.07 15.51 -15.13
N GLN A 177 -7.22 14.60 -14.64
CA GLN A 177 -5.99 14.20 -15.32
C GLN A 177 -5.01 15.38 -15.55
N GLU A 178 -5.01 16.36 -14.66
CA GLU A 178 -4.12 17.53 -14.71
C GLU A 178 -2.76 17.19 -14.08
N TRP A 179 -2.04 16.21 -14.65
CA TRP A 179 -0.86 15.58 -14.05
C TRP A 179 0.27 16.57 -13.73
N SER A 180 0.58 17.49 -14.65
CA SER A 180 1.61 18.51 -14.39
C SER A 180 1.22 19.48 -13.25
N ALA A 181 -0.07 19.72 -13.04
CA ALA A 181 -0.55 20.51 -11.91
C ALA A 181 -0.47 19.70 -10.60
N LEU A 182 -0.79 18.40 -10.66
CA LEU A 182 -0.64 17.50 -9.51
C LEU A 182 0.80 17.37 -9.05
N VAL A 183 1.78 17.24 -9.98
CA VAL A 183 3.21 17.21 -9.64
C VAL A 183 3.63 18.48 -8.89
N LYS A 184 3.19 19.67 -9.35
CA LYS A 184 3.47 20.94 -8.67
C LYS A 184 2.82 21.00 -7.29
N GLU A 185 1.59 20.51 -7.17
CA GLU A 185 0.86 20.46 -5.91
C GLU A 185 1.56 19.57 -4.90
N LEU A 186 1.94 18.33 -5.29
CA LEU A 186 2.65 17.40 -4.41
C LEU A 186 3.98 17.96 -3.92
N ARG A 187 4.77 18.62 -4.79
CA ARG A 187 6.04 19.25 -4.41
C ARG A 187 5.89 20.47 -3.50
N ALA A 188 4.71 21.09 -3.44
CA ALA A 188 4.38 22.25 -2.62
C ALA A 188 3.22 21.95 -1.65
N PHE A 189 3.03 20.69 -1.26
CA PHE A 189 1.86 20.22 -0.52
C PHE A 189 1.72 20.86 0.86
N GLY A 190 2.86 21.09 1.55
CA GLY A 190 2.90 21.82 2.81
C GLY A 190 2.53 20.97 4.04
N ASP A 191 2.55 19.65 3.93
CA ASP A 191 2.44 18.72 5.05
C ASP A 191 3.82 18.43 5.69
N ASP A 192 3.82 17.57 6.72
CA ASP A 192 5.04 17.17 7.43
C ASP A 192 5.88 16.11 6.66
N TYR A 193 5.47 15.73 5.44
CA TYR A 193 6.06 14.64 4.66
C TYR A 193 6.61 15.07 3.29
N PRO A 194 7.41 16.14 3.19
CA PRO A 194 7.84 16.69 1.90
C PRO A 194 8.64 15.70 1.04
N THR A 195 9.43 14.81 1.67
CA THR A 195 10.19 13.77 0.96
C THR A 195 9.25 12.74 0.32
N ARG A 196 8.19 12.32 1.00
CA ARG A 196 7.19 11.39 0.48
C ARG A 196 6.43 12.03 -0.69
N ARG A 197 5.95 13.26 -0.52
CA ARG A 197 5.29 14.05 -1.59
C ARG A 197 6.18 14.20 -2.82
N GLY A 198 7.49 14.47 -2.60
CA GLY A 198 8.48 14.53 -3.69
C GLY A 198 8.59 13.22 -4.47
N ARG A 199 8.63 12.08 -3.79
CA ARG A 199 8.70 10.75 -4.42
C ARG A 199 7.43 10.41 -5.20
N GLU A 200 6.25 10.73 -4.68
CA GLU A 200 4.97 10.58 -5.39
C GLU A 200 4.95 11.46 -6.66
N ALA A 201 5.39 12.71 -6.54
CA ALA A 201 5.52 13.62 -7.67
C ALA A 201 6.49 13.08 -8.75
N ASP A 202 7.58 12.44 -8.34
CA ASP A 202 8.58 11.87 -9.26
C ASP A 202 8.02 10.67 -10.04
N LEU A 203 7.16 9.84 -9.43
CA LEU A 203 6.46 8.76 -10.14
C LEU A 203 5.58 9.33 -11.28
N ILE A 204 4.77 10.33 -10.97
CA ILE A 204 3.88 10.96 -11.96
C ILE A 204 4.69 11.70 -13.03
N GLN A 205 5.79 12.39 -12.63
CA GLN A 205 6.67 13.06 -13.56
C GLN A 205 7.33 12.09 -14.54
N LYS A 206 7.72 10.89 -14.06
CA LYS A 206 8.26 9.82 -14.92
C LYS A 206 7.26 9.41 -16.00
N ASP A 207 5.96 9.28 -15.66
CA ASP A 207 4.93 8.96 -16.63
C ASP A 207 4.72 10.09 -17.66
N ILE A 208 4.83 11.37 -17.24
CA ILE A 208 4.79 12.53 -18.14
C ILE A 208 5.98 12.52 -19.10
N ASP A 209 7.21 12.38 -18.57
CA ASP A 209 8.44 12.45 -19.34
C ASP A 209 8.58 11.33 -20.37
N ASN A 210 8.00 10.15 -20.07
CA ASN A 210 7.98 9.00 -20.96
C ASN A 210 6.76 8.98 -21.90
N ASP A 211 5.90 10.01 -21.88
CA ASP A 211 4.64 10.05 -22.62
C ASP A 211 3.75 8.81 -22.38
N THR A 212 3.79 8.27 -21.15
CA THR A 212 3.11 7.02 -20.81
C THR A 212 1.59 7.17 -20.91
N TYR A 213 1.04 8.34 -20.61
CA TYR A 213 -0.40 8.60 -20.71
C TYR A 213 -0.98 8.47 -22.12
N SER A 214 -0.16 8.68 -23.15
CA SER A 214 -0.57 8.53 -24.55
C SER A 214 -0.32 7.12 -25.08
N SER A 215 0.65 6.40 -24.51
CA SER A 215 1.13 5.09 -24.98
C SER A 215 0.67 3.92 -24.11
N TRP A 216 0.19 4.17 -22.91
CA TRP A 216 -0.27 3.15 -21.97
C TRP A 216 -1.52 2.43 -22.50
N ASP A 217 -1.43 1.12 -22.55
CA ASP A 217 -2.53 0.23 -22.89
C ASP A 217 -2.57 -0.92 -21.87
N PRO A 218 -3.56 -0.94 -20.97
CA PRO A 218 -3.66 -1.98 -19.93
C PRO A 218 -3.81 -3.40 -20.51
N TYR A 219 -4.34 -3.54 -21.73
CA TYR A 219 -4.41 -4.84 -22.40
C TYR A 219 -3.03 -5.33 -22.83
N LEU A 220 -2.20 -4.44 -23.39
CA LEU A 220 -0.82 -4.79 -23.77
C LEU A 220 0.03 -5.12 -22.55
N ASP A 221 -0.16 -4.40 -21.44
CA ASP A 221 0.53 -4.69 -20.17
C ASP A 221 0.22 -6.12 -19.70
N ALA A 222 -1.05 -6.49 -19.64
CA ALA A 222 -1.46 -7.86 -19.30
C ALA A 222 -0.85 -8.93 -20.25
N VAL A 223 -0.75 -8.64 -21.56
CA VAL A 223 -0.12 -9.54 -22.53
C VAL A 223 1.38 -9.69 -22.29
N TYR A 224 2.09 -8.60 -21.96
CA TYR A 224 3.51 -8.67 -21.61
C TYR A 224 3.75 -9.52 -20.37
N LEU A 225 2.97 -9.28 -19.29
CA LEU A 225 3.05 -10.03 -18.04
C LEU A 225 2.77 -11.51 -18.23
N LEU A 226 1.70 -11.87 -18.94
CA LEU A 226 1.36 -13.27 -19.24
C LEU A 226 2.43 -13.96 -20.12
N SER A 227 3.20 -13.20 -20.89
CA SER A 227 4.30 -13.71 -21.71
C SER A 227 5.65 -13.81 -20.96
N GLY A 228 5.70 -13.42 -19.68
CA GLY A 228 6.92 -13.36 -18.86
C GLY A 228 7.90 -12.27 -19.32
N ARG A 229 7.41 -11.23 -19.98
CA ARG A 229 8.22 -10.10 -20.45
C ARG A 229 7.94 -8.87 -19.62
N THR A 230 8.96 -8.05 -19.38
CA THR A 230 8.79 -6.74 -18.76
C THR A 230 8.27 -5.75 -19.81
N PRO A 231 7.17 -5.03 -19.54
CA PRO A 231 6.71 -3.97 -20.42
C PRO A 231 7.76 -2.87 -20.59
N PRO A 232 7.91 -2.26 -21.77
CA PRO A 232 8.96 -1.27 -22.03
C PRO A 232 8.82 0.05 -21.27
N TRP A 233 7.67 0.30 -20.63
CA TRP A 233 7.37 1.47 -19.82
C TRP A 233 7.60 1.27 -18.31
N TRP A 234 8.05 0.10 -17.89
CA TRP A 234 8.40 -0.22 -16.50
C TRP A 234 9.82 0.21 -16.11
#